data_9dfb7452457e5b600f58053ce02878e3
#
_entry.id   9dfb7452457e5b600f58053ce02878e3
#
_cell.length_a   1.000
_cell.length_b   1.000
_cell.length_c   1.000
_cell.angle_alpha   90.00
_cell.angle_beta   90.00
_cell.angle_gamma   90.00
#
_symmetry.space_group_name_H-M   'P 1'
#
loop_
_entity.id
_entity.type
_entity.pdbx_description
1 polymer ?
#
loop_
_entity_poly.entity_id
_entity_poly.type
_entity_poly.pdbx_seq_one_letter_code
_entity_poly.pdbx_strand_id
1 'polypeptide(L)'
;WLANYRYYHLELLRQSGSDTMPDNPDQRIQEDIARFTGSALGMSMGLLNATVTLVSFIGILWTVSGSISFTLGAQLVTVPGYMVWVAIAYCAVGSLFAHYIGRRLIRLNYWQEWREADFRYSLVRLREYSEAVAFDRGEAAARQHLDGRFNRALSNMLQLIKAQNGLIWFTSFFNQAAIIFPFLVAAPRYFSGAIKLGDVIQISNAFGKVQDSLSWFIDSYAGLASWRATTER
;
A
#
# COMPACT_ATOMS: atom_id res chain seq x y z
N TRP A 1 25.87 18.90 11.90
CA TRP A 1 26.66 17.73 12.31
C TRP A 1 28.12 18.10 12.55
N LEU A 2 28.77 18.84 11.64
CA LEU A 2 30.16 19.30 11.79
C LEU A 2 30.34 20.47 12.79
N ALA A 3 29.27 21.23 13.07
CA ALA A 3 29.34 22.37 13.99
C ALA A 3 29.61 21.94 15.43
N ASN A 4 30.53 22.66 16.13
CA ASN A 4 30.86 22.46 17.54
C ASN A 4 31.34 21.03 17.88
N TYR A 5 32.05 20.38 16.97
CA TYR A 5 32.59 19.00 17.14
C TYR A 5 31.55 17.96 17.54
N ARG A 6 30.29 18.16 17.16
CA ARG A 6 29.18 17.23 17.51
C ARG A 6 29.42 15.82 17.04
N TYR A 7 30.01 15.63 15.85
CA TYR A 7 30.39 14.32 15.33
C TYR A 7 31.29 13.53 16.28
N TYR A 8 32.25 14.23 16.93
CA TYR A 8 33.17 13.62 17.87
C TYR A 8 32.48 13.32 19.23
N HIS A 9 31.67 14.24 19.72
CA HIS A 9 30.87 13.99 20.93
C HIS A 9 29.89 12.84 20.77
N LEU A 10 29.28 12.69 19.60
CA LEU A 10 28.41 11.58 19.28
C LEU A 10 29.16 10.24 19.29
N GLU A 11 30.40 10.20 18.74
CA GLU A 11 31.23 9.00 18.76
C GLU A 11 31.68 8.60 20.16
N LEU A 12 32.04 9.58 21.02
CA LEU A 12 32.37 9.32 22.41
C LEU A 12 31.19 8.75 23.20
N LEU A 13 29.98 9.28 22.98
CA LEU A 13 28.77 8.79 23.63
C LEU A 13 28.39 7.39 23.14
N ARG A 14 28.63 7.07 21.88
CA ARG A 14 28.45 5.72 21.33
C ARG A 14 29.37 4.71 22.02
N GLN A 15 30.62 5.06 22.24
CA GLN A 15 31.57 4.21 22.96
C GLN A 15 31.21 4.03 24.45
N SER A 16 30.47 4.96 25.04
CA SER A 16 29.99 4.89 26.43
C SER A 16 28.72 4.05 26.63
N GLY A 17 28.16 3.45 25.58
CA GLY A 17 27.04 2.52 25.67
C GLY A 17 25.68 3.14 25.96
N SER A 18 25.48 4.42 25.63
CA SER A 18 24.21 5.10 25.82
C SER A 18 23.21 4.72 24.72
N ASP A 19 22.14 4.01 25.09
CA ASP A 19 21.07 3.50 24.23
C ASP A 19 20.19 4.60 23.56
N THR A 20 20.45 5.89 23.86
CA THR A 20 19.63 7.02 23.37
C THR A 20 20.18 7.67 22.10
N MET A 21 21.20 7.09 21.49
CA MET A 21 21.86 7.69 20.32
C MET A 21 21.26 7.27 19.00
N PRO A 22 21.18 8.21 18.04
CA PRO A 22 20.83 7.88 16.66
C PRO A 22 21.92 6.98 16.06
N ASP A 23 21.53 5.80 15.63
CA ASP A 23 22.40 4.88 14.90
C ASP A 23 22.79 5.47 13.53
N ASN A 24 24.09 5.44 13.21
CA ASN A 24 24.69 5.86 11.94
C ASN A 24 24.19 7.23 11.40
N PRO A 25 24.68 8.37 11.92
CA PRO A 25 24.23 9.71 11.50
C PRO A 25 24.58 10.04 10.03
N ASP A 26 25.62 9.45 9.47
CA ASP A 26 26.02 9.53 8.07
C ASP A 26 24.96 8.89 7.14
N GLN A 27 24.52 7.69 7.47
CA GLN A 27 23.46 7.01 6.75
C GLN A 27 22.13 7.78 6.82
N ARG A 28 21.80 8.36 7.96
CA ARG A 28 20.60 9.20 8.12
C ARG A 28 20.63 10.44 7.25
N ILE A 29 21.77 11.14 7.22
CA ILE A 29 21.93 12.33 6.38
C ILE A 29 21.76 11.97 4.90
N GLN A 30 22.30 10.84 4.47
CA GLN A 30 22.23 10.42 3.06
C GLN A 30 20.88 9.80 2.70
N GLU A 31 20.42 8.78 3.43
CA GLU A 31 19.25 7.99 3.07
C GLU A 31 17.93 8.62 3.52
N ASP A 32 17.86 9.14 4.77
CA ASP A 32 16.60 9.67 5.29
C ASP A 32 16.23 10.98 4.61
N ILE A 33 17.20 11.85 4.28
CA ILE A 33 16.95 13.07 3.50
C ILE A 33 16.48 12.72 2.09
N ALA A 34 17.13 11.76 1.42
CA ALA A 34 16.72 11.33 0.08
C ALA A 34 15.33 10.69 0.08
N ARG A 35 15.02 9.86 1.07
CA ARG A 35 13.69 9.26 1.25
C ARG A 35 12.63 10.30 1.57
N PHE A 36 12.93 11.23 2.47
CA PHE A 36 12.02 12.31 2.84
C PHE A 36 11.65 13.16 1.63
N THR A 37 12.66 13.65 0.89
CA THR A 37 12.43 14.51 -0.30
C THR A 37 11.71 13.77 -1.41
N GLY A 38 12.11 12.52 -1.71
CA GLY A 38 11.45 11.69 -2.72
C GLY A 38 10.00 11.37 -2.36
N SER A 39 9.73 11.00 -1.12
CA SER A 39 8.36 10.72 -0.64
C SER A 39 7.51 11.99 -0.60
N ALA A 40 8.05 13.12 -0.13
CA ALA A 40 7.32 14.38 -0.08
C ALA A 40 6.93 14.86 -1.48
N LEU A 41 7.83 14.81 -2.46
CA LEU A 41 7.55 15.15 -3.85
C LEU A 41 6.53 14.20 -4.46
N GLY A 42 6.74 12.89 -4.34
CA GLY A 42 5.83 11.89 -4.89
C GLY A 42 4.41 12.01 -4.33
N MET A 43 4.27 12.19 -3.02
CA MET A 43 2.97 12.40 -2.37
C MET A 43 2.32 13.72 -2.76
N SER A 44 3.07 14.82 -2.81
CA SER A 44 2.52 16.12 -3.18
C SER A 44 2.01 16.12 -4.63
N MET A 45 2.80 15.58 -5.56
CA MET A 45 2.39 15.47 -6.96
C MET A 45 1.23 14.48 -7.15
N GLY A 46 1.26 13.36 -6.45
CA GLY A 46 0.16 12.40 -6.45
C GLY A 46 -1.13 12.98 -5.89
N LEU A 47 -1.06 13.71 -4.77
CA LEU A 47 -2.20 14.40 -4.16
C LEU A 47 -2.82 15.43 -5.09
N LEU A 48 -1.98 16.27 -5.71
CA LEU A 48 -2.44 17.26 -6.67
C LEU A 48 -3.13 16.59 -7.86
N ASN A 49 -2.49 15.59 -8.45
CA ASN A 49 -3.07 14.86 -9.59
C ASN A 49 -4.38 14.17 -9.21
N ALA A 50 -4.43 13.46 -8.09
CA ALA A 50 -5.64 12.79 -7.61
C ALA A 50 -6.77 13.79 -7.32
N THR A 51 -6.47 14.92 -6.68
CA THR A 51 -7.47 15.94 -6.36
C THR A 51 -8.03 16.61 -7.60
N VAL A 52 -7.15 17.06 -8.52
CA VAL A 52 -7.58 17.72 -9.77
C VAL A 52 -8.40 16.75 -10.62
N THR A 53 -7.94 15.51 -10.76
CA THR A 53 -8.66 14.47 -11.50
C THR A 53 -10.01 14.17 -10.85
N LEU A 54 -10.05 14.00 -9.53
CA LEU A 54 -11.29 13.71 -8.81
C LEU A 54 -12.33 14.83 -8.99
N VAL A 55 -11.95 16.08 -8.77
CA VAL A 55 -12.86 17.24 -8.90
C VAL A 55 -13.37 17.37 -10.34
N SER A 56 -12.48 17.24 -11.33
CA SER A 56 -12.84 17.36 -12.74
C SER A 56 -13.81 16.25 -13.18
N PHE A 57 -13.50 15.00 -12.83
CA PHE A 57 -14.30 13.86 -13.29
C PHE A 57 -15.56 13.63 -12.46
N ILE A 58 -15.62 14.06 -11.20
CA ILE A 58 -16.88 14.14 -10.45
C ILE A 58 -17.83 15.12 -11.13
N GLY A 59 -17.34 16.30 -11.56
CA GLY A 59 -18.17 17.27 -12.28
C GLY A 59 -18.74 16.70 -13.60
N ILE A 60 -17.88 16.02 -14.38
CA ILE A 60 -18.31 15.37 -15.63
C ILE A 60 -19.32 14.25 -15.32
N LEU A 61 -19.01 13.40 -14.36
CA LEU A 61 -19.86 12.27 -13.99
C LEU A 61 -21.22 12.73 -13.48
N TRP A 62 -21.25 13.84 -12.72
CA TRP A 62 -22.48 14.44 -12.23
C TRP A 62 -23.37 14.96 -13.35
N THR A 63 -22.81 15.68 -14.32
CA THR A 63 -23.57 16.28 -15.44
C THR A 63 -24.04 15.24 -16.43
N VAL A 64 -23.19 14.28 -16.81
CA VAL A 64 -23.51 13.28 -17.85
C VAL A 64 -24.44 12.18 -17.31
N SER A 65 -24.30 11.79 -16.03
CA SER A 65 -25.19 10.77 -15.46
C SER A 65 -26.65 11.25 -15.31
N GLY A 66 -26.87 12.56 -15.13
CA GLY A 66 -28.19 13.11 -14.89
C GLY A 66 -28.84 12.60 -13.60
N SER A 67 -30.18 12.58 -13.56
CA SER A 67 -30.95 12.09 -12.40
C SER A 67 -31.57 10.73 -12.68
N ILE A 68 -31.60 9.86 -11.66
CA ILE A 68 -32.44 8.66 -11.68
C ILE A 68 -33.61 8.86 -10.71
N SER A 69 -34.83 8.48 -11.15
CA SER A 69 -36.02 8.50 -10.31
C SER A 69 -36.51 7.08 -10.08
N PHE A 70 -36.72 6.73 -8.82
CA PHE A 70 -37.33 5.46 -8.42
C PHE A 70 -38.43 5.70 -7.39
N THR A 71 -39.46 4.88 -7.43
CA THR A 71 -40.57 4.92 -6.47
C THR A 71 -40.21 4.08 -5.23
N LEU A 72 -40.07 4.74 -4.09
CA LEU A 72 -39.93 4.06 -2.80
C LEU A 72 -41.28 4.19 -2.06
N GLY A 73 -42.13 3.15 -2.19
CA GLY A 73 -43.51 3.22 -1.68
C GLY A 73 -44.37 4.24 -2.42
N ALA A 74 -44.87 5.28 -1.75
CA ALA A 74 -45.73 6.32 -2.32
C ALA A 74 -44.97 7.61 -2.75
N GLN A 75 -43.64 7.67 -2.55
CA GLN A 75 -42.83 8.87 -2.88
C GLN A 75 -41.90 8.61 -4.05
N LEU A 76 -41.85 9.57 -4.99
CA LEU A 76 -40.86 9.63 -6.06
C LEU A 76 -39.57 10.25 -5.50
N VAL A 77 -38.52 9.45 -5.37
CA VAL A 77 -37.19 9.92 -4.98
C VAL A 77 -36.35 10.11 -6.23
N THR A 78 -35.88 11.33 -6.46
CA THR A 78 -34.99 11.66 -7.57
C THR A 78 -33.60 11.91 -7.01
N VAL A 79 -32.62 11.12 -7.46
CA VAL A 79 -31.20 11.25 -7.06
C VAL A 79 -30.42 11.87 -8.22
N PRO A 80 -29.99 13.14 -8.09
CA PRO A 80 -29.15 13.79 -9.09
C PRO A 80 -27.75 13.24 -9.02
N GLY A 81 -27.04 13.11 -10.14
CA GLY A 81 -25.66 12.65 -10.21
C GLY A 81 -25.44 11.24 -9.63
N TYR A 82 -26.42 10.36 -9.77
CA TYR A 82 -26.44 9.06 -9.10
C TYR A 82 -25.16 8.24 -9.33
N MET A 83 -24.51 8.39 -10.50
CA MET A 83 -23.27 7.67 -10.79
C MET A 83 -22.11 8.05 -9.89
N VAL A 84 -22.08 9.28 -9.35
CA VAL A 84 -21.07 9.70 -8.37
C VAL A 84 -21.24 8.91 -7.07
N TRP A 85 -22.47 8.79 -6.59
CA TRP A 85 -22.78 8.00 -5.39
C TRP A 85 -22.47 6.52 -5.57
N VAL A 86 -22.77 6.00 -6.77
CA VAL A 86 -22.44 4.62 -7.14
C VAL A 86 -20.92 4.41 -7.19
N ALA A 87 -20.16 5.37 -7.72
CA ALA A 87 -18.69 5.29 -7.73
C ALA A 87 -18.09 5.30 -6.33
N ILE A 88 -18.58 6.20 -5.45
CA ILE A 88 -18.15 6.27 -4.05
C ILE A 88 -18.46 4.95 -3.33
N ALA A 89 -19.68 4.43 -3.48
CA ALA A 89 -20.09 3.18 -2.87
C ALA A 89 -19.24 2.00 -3.37
N TYR A 90 -18.98 1.94 -4.68
CA TYR A 90 -18.12 0.93 -5.30
C TYR A 90 -16.71 0.97 -4.72
N CYS A 91 -16.08 2.14 -4.68
CA CYS A 91 -14.75 2.32 -4.11
C CYS A 91 -14.70 1.98 -2.62
N ALA A 92 -15.71 2.39 -1.84
CA ALA A 92 -15.80 2.07 -0.42
C ALA A 92 -15.87 0.55 -0.17
N VAL A 93 -16.71 -0.16 -0.93
CA VAL A 93 -16.83 -1.61 -0.87
C VAL A 93 -15.50 -2.28 -1.23
N GLY A 94 -14.89 -1.88 -2.36
CA GLY A 94 -13.60 -2.41 -2.80
C GLY A 94 -12.50 -2.21 -1.77
N SER A 95 -12.43 -1.01 -1.18
CA SER A 95 -11.45 -0.66 -0.16
C SER A 95 -11.62 -1.47 1.13
N LEU A 96 -12.85 -1.67 1.58
CA LEU A 96 -13.15 -2.49 2.76
C LEU A 96 -12.69 -3.94 2.55
N PHE A 97 -13.00 -4.52 1.39
CA PHE A 97 -12.57 -5.88 1.06
C PHE A 97 -11.05 -5.98 0.90
N ALA A 98 -10.42 -5.04 0.20
CA ALA A 98 -8.97 -4.99 0.04
C ALA A 98 -8.27 -4.88 1.41
N HIS A 99 -8.78 -4.04 2.31
CA HIS A 99 -8.27 -3.91 3.68
C HIS A 99 -8.43 -5.22 4.47
N TYR A 100 -9.59 -5.85 4.39
CA TYR A 100 -9.85 -7.11 5.10
C TYR A 100 -8.90 -8.23 4.65
N ILE A 101 -8.66 -8.35 3.35
CA ILE A 101 -7.73 -9.33 2.79
C ILE A 101 -6.28 -8.93 3.11
N GLY A 102 -5.95 -7.64 2.95
CA GLY A 102 -4.60 -7.10 3.07
C GLY A 102 -4.04 -7.11 4.51
N ARG A 103 -4.89 -6.97 5.52
CA ARG A 103 -4.43 -6.94 6.94
C ARG A 103 -3.64 -8.19 7.35
N ARG A 104 -3.89 -9.34 6.70
CA ARG A 104 -3.13 -10.58 6.93
C ARG A 104 -1.69 -10.45 6.45
N LEU A 105 -1.47 -9.72 5.36
CA LEU A 105 -0.15 -9.47 4.79
C LEU A 105 0.76 -8.69 5.73
N ILE A 106 0.23 -7.70 6.46
CA ILE A 106 1.00 -6.89 7.41
C ILE A 106 1.67 -7.80 8.45
N ARG A 107 0.91 -8.72 9.03
CA ARG A 107 1.42 -9.67 10.03
C ARG A 107 2.42 -10.66 9.43
N LEU A 108 2.16 -11.16 8.22
CA LEU A 108 3.07 -12.09 7.55
C LEU A 108 4.38 -11.42 7.14
N ASN A 109 4.34 -10.16 6.68
CA ASN A 109 5.54 -9.37 6.39
C ASN A 109 6.38 -9.14 7.64
N TYR A 110 5.77 -8.75 8.76
CA TYR A 110 6.49 -8.58 10.03
C TYR A 110 7.22 -9.87 10.43
N TRP A 111 6.55 -11.02 10.36
CA TRP A 111 7.19 -12.30 10.66
C TRP A 111 8.24 -12.69 9.64
N GLN A 112 8.10 -12.28 8.39
CA GLN A 112 9.12 -12.53 7.35
C GLN A 112 10.42 -11.80 7.67
N GLU A 113 10.34 -10.51 7.94
CA GLU A 113 11.51 -9.69 8.31
C GLU A 113 12.21 -10.24 9.57
N TRP A 114 11.42 -10.61 10.58
CA TRP A 114 11.96 -11.18 11.81
C TRP A 114 12.69 -12.50 11.56
N ARG A 115 12.12 -13.42 10.78
CA ARG A 115 12.72 -14.73 10.47
C ARG A 115 13.94 -14.61 9.58
N GLU A 116 13.95 -13.69 8.65
CA GLU A 116 15.12 -13.39 7.81
C GLU A 116 16.26 -12.79 8.63
N ALA A 117 15.97 -11.88 9.55
CA ALA A 117 16.95 -11.34 10.48
C ALA A 117 17.54 -12.43 11.38
N ASP A 118 16.72 -13.33 11.92
CA ASP A 118 17.12 -14.46 12.74
C ASP A 118 18.02 -15.46 11.97
N PHE A 119 17.67 -15.74 10.71
CA PHE A 119 18.50 -16.56 9.83
C PHE A 119 19.83 -15.89 9.50
N ARG A 120 19.83 -14.60 9.16
CA ARG A 120 21.04 -13.80 8.90
C ARG A 120 21.95 -13.77 10.11
N TYR A 121 21.40 -13.52 11.30
CA TYR A 121 22.15 -13.56 12.55
C TYR A 121 22.82 -14.91 12.76
N SER A 122 22.15 -16.01 12.45
CA SER A 122 22.70 -17.36 12.58
C SER A 122 23.85 -17.62 11.62
N LEU A 123 23.79 -17.07 10.39
CA LEU A 123 24.90 -17.15 9.43
C LEU A 123 26.11 -16.33 9.89
N VAL A 124 25.88 -15.12 10.43
CA VAL A 124 26.97 -14.28 10.98
C VAL A 124 27.64 -15.00 12.14
N ARG A 125 26.84 -15.55 13.04
CA ARG A 125 27.35 -16.30 14.18
C ARG A 125 28.16 -17.55 13.77
N LEU A 126 27.69 -18.29 12.76
CA LEU A 126 28.45 -19.42 12.19
C LEU A 126 29.81 -18.96 11.63
N ARG A 127 29.83 -17.80 10.95
CA ARG A 127 31.08 -17.22 10.42
C ARG A 127 32.02 -16.81 11.53
N GLU A 128 31.53 -16.21 12.60
CA GLU A 128 32.33 -15.80 13.76
C GLU A 128 32.95 -17.00 14.49
N TYR A 129 32.22 -18.09 14.62
CA TYR A 129 32.66 -19.31 15.30
C TYR A 129 33.09 -20.42 14.33
N SER A 130 33.44 -20.08 13.10
CA SER A 130 33.78 -21.05 12.05
C SER A 130 34.94 -21.97 12.43
N GLU A 131 35.96 -21.43 13.11
CA GLU A 131 37.11 -22.17 13.58
C GLU A 131 36.73 -23.23 14.65
N ALA A 132 35.91 -22.86 15.62
CA ALA A 132 35.41 -23.76 16.64
C ALA A 132 34.55 -24.88 16.05
N VAL A 133 33.67 -24.53 15.10
CA VAL A 133 32.81 -25.51 14.39
C VAL A 133 33.67 -26.50 13.59
N ALA A 134 34.72 -26.02 12.92
CA ALA A 134 35.64 -26.89 12.17
C ALA A 134 36.46 -27.79 13.10
N PHE A 135 36.92 -27.27 14.25
CA PHE A 135 37.68 -28.02 15.22
C PHE A 135 36.87 -29.17 15.83
N ASP A 136 35.61 -28.90 16.19
CA ASP A 136 34.70 -29.88 16.78
C ASP A 136 33.99 -30.78 15.74
N ARG A 137 34.28 -30.60 14.43
CA ARG A 137 33.56 -31.26 13.30
C ARG A 137 32.04 -31.10 13.40
N GLY A 138 31.60 -29.90 13.79
CA GLY A 138 30.22 -29.57 14.09
C GLY A 138 29.38 -29.16 12.87
N GLU A 139 29.85 -29.34 11.62
CA GLU A 139 29.20 -28.87 10.39
C GLU A 139 27.79 -29.44 10.24
N ALA A 140 27.60 -30.72 10.61
CA ALA A 140 26.29 -31.37 10.49
C ALA A 140 25.24 -30.73 11.42
N ALA A 141 25.64 -30.44 12.67
CA ALA A 141 24.77 -29.76 13.65
C ALA A 141 24.49 -28.32 13.25
N ALA A 142 25.52 -27.60 12.79
CA ALA A 142 25.36 -26.22 12.27
C ALA A 142 24.41 -26.18 11.08
N ARG A 143 24.57 -27.12 10.14
CA ARG A 143 23.66 -27.24 8.99
C ARG A 143 22.22 -27.50 9.41
N GLN A 144 22.00 -28.46 10.29
CA GLN A 144 20.64 -28.77 10.78
C GLN A 144 20.00 -27.56 11.45
N HIS A 145 20.76 -26.79 12.21
CA HIS A 145 20.28 -25.56 12.85
C HIS A 145 19.90 -24.48 11.82
N LEU A 146 20.74 -24.26 10.81
CA LEU A 146 20.48 -23.31 9.72
C LEU A 146 19.31 -23.74 8.86
N ASP A 147 19.21 -25.02 8.49
CA ASP A 147 18.08 -25.58 7.72
C ASP A 147 16.76 -25.40 8.47
N GLY A 148 16.77 -25.58 9.79
CA GLY A 148 15.58 -25.33 10.61
C GLY A 148 15.12 -23.87 10.60
N ARG A 149 16.04 -22.90 10.59
CA ARG A 149 15.71 -21.48 10.51
C ARG A 149 15.29 -21.06 9.10
N PHE A 150 16.03 -21.56 8.10
CA PHE A 150 15.70 -21.34 6.69
C PHE A 150 14.30 -21.85 6.35
N ASN A 151 13.96 -23.07 6.74
CA ASN A 151 12.64 -23.65 6.50
C ASN A 151 11.51 -22.86 7.16
N ARG A 152 11.75 -22.26 8.33
CA ARG A 152 10.79 -21.36 8.98
C ARG A 152 10.56 -20.07 8.17
N ALA A 153 11.63 -19.47 7.66
CA ALA A 153 11.54 -18.30 6.79
C ALA A 153 10.83 -18.65 5.47
N LEU A 154 11.21 -19.75 4.84
CA LEU A 154 10.63 -20.25 3.60
C LEU A 154 9.13 -20.56 3.75
N SER A 155 8.73 -21.25 4.80
CA SER A 155 7.32 -21.58 5.05
C SER A 155 6.44 -20.34 5.24
N ASN A 156 6.98 -19.30 5.88
CA ASN A 156 6.27 -18.03 6.01
C ASN A 156 6.20 -17.28 4.67
N MET A 157 7.28 -17.30 3.89
CA MET A 157 7.31 -16.69 2.56
C MET A 157 6.26 -17.31 1.64
N LEU A 158 6.09 -18.63 1.67
CA LEU A 158 5.04 -19.32 0.91
C LEU A 158 3.63 -18.90 1.36
N GLN A 159 3.42 -18.69 2.67
CA GLN A 159 2.16 -18.16 3.18
C GLN A 159 1.93 -16.70 2.75
N LEU A 160 2.99 -15.90 2.74
CA LEU A 160 2.97 -14.52 2.27
C LEU A 160 2.58 -14.45 0.79
N ILE A 161 3.22 -15.28 -0.06
CA ILE A 161 2.90 -15.38 -1.50
C ILE A 161 1.43 -15.77 -1.71
N LYS A 162 0.92 -16.75 -0.95
CA LYS A 162 -0.51 -17.13 -1.04
C LYS A 162 -1.44 -15.98 -0.67
N ALA A 163 -1.13 -15.26 0.41
CA ALA A 163 -1.94 -14.13 0.84
C ALA A 163 -1.88 -12.97 -0.17
N GLN A 164 -0.69 -12.71 -0.73
CA GLN A 164 -0.47 -11.69 -1.75
C GLN A 164 -1.21 -12.03 -3.05
N ASN A 165 -1.15 -13.29 -3.50
CA ASN A 165 -1.92 -13.76 -4.65
C ASN A 165 -3.42 -13.58 -4.43
N GLY A 166 -3.94 -13.87 -3.24
CA GLY A 166 -5.35 -13.63 -2.90
C GLY A 166 -5.75 -12.15 -3.05
N LEU A 167 -4.89 -11.24 -2.61
CA LEU A 167 -5.12 -9.80 -2.78
C LEU A 167 -5.05 -9.39 -4.25
N ILE A 168 -4.05 -9.88 -5.00
CA ILE A 168 -3.88 -9.59 -6.43
C ILE A 168 -5.10 -10.08 -7.23
N TRP A 169 -5.57 -11.30 -6.98
CA TRP A 169 -6.77 -11.83 -7.63
C TRP A 169 -8.00 -10.97 -7.35
N PHE A 170 -8.20 -10.58 -6.09
CA PHE A 170 -9.31 -9.71 -5.73
C PHE A 170 -9.22 -8.34 -6.42
N THR A 171 -8.08 -7.67 -6.34
CA THR A 171 -7.89 -6.33 -6.92
C THR A 171 -7.98 -6.37 -8.45
N SER A 172 -7.43 -7.41 -9.09
CA SER A 172 -7.55 -7.57 -10.54
C SER A 172 -8.99 -7.79 -10.98
N PHE A 173 -9.72 -8.66 -10.28
CA PHE A 173 -11.15 -8.88 -10.55
C PHE A 173 -11.95 -7.60 -10.32
N PHE A 174 -11.71 -6.90 -9.22
CA PHE A 174 -12.39 -5.67 -8.88
C PHE A 174 -12.13 -4.57 -9.91
N ASN A 175 -10.89 -4.39 -10.35
CA ASN A 175 -10.54 -3.42 -11.39
C ASN A 175 -11.17 -3.80 -12.74
N GLN A 176 -11.20 -5.08 -13.10
CA GLN A 176 -11.86 -5.52 -14.32
C GLN A 176 -13.39 -5.33 -14.26
N ALA A 177 -13.99 -5.59 -13.09
CA ALA A 177 -15.42 -5.34 -12.88
C ALA A 177 -15.76 -3.85 -12.99
N ALA A 178 -14.87 -2.96 -12.57
CA ALA A 178 -15.06 -1.51 -12.67
C ALA A 178 -15.19 -0.99 -14.10
N ILE A 179 -14.68 -1.72 -15.09
CA ILE A 179 -14.85 -1.37 -16.51
C ILE A 179 -16.29 -1.66 -16.96
N ILE A 180 -16.85 -2.78 -16.51
CA ILE A 180 -18.18 -3.26 -16.94
C ILE A 180 -19.29 -2.63 -16.10
N PHE A 181 -19.03 -2.40 -14.81
CA PHE A 181 -20.02 -1.96 -13.84
C PHE A 181 -20.77 -0.68 -14.23
N PRO A 182 -20.11 0.41 -14.71
CA PRO A 182 -20.80 1.63 -15.14
C PRO A 182 -21.76 1.39 -16.31
N PHE A 183 -21.41 0.47 -17.23
CA PHE A 183 -22.30 0.10 -18.34
C PHE A 183 -23.58 -0.56 -17.83
N LEU A 184 -23.47 -1.48 -16.87
CA LEU A 184 -24.64 -2.15 -16.28
C LEU A 184 -25.55 -1.15 -15.55
N VAL A 185 -24.97 -0.23 -14.82
CA VAL A 185 -25.74 0.80 -14.08
C VAL A 185 -26.36 1.85 -15.00
N ALA A 186 -25.70 2.19 -16.11
CA ALA A 186 -26.22 3.12 -17.11
C ALA A 186 -27.23 2.48 -18.10
N ALA A 187 -27.22 1.17 -18.24
CA ALA A 187 -28.03 0.43 -19.22
C ALA A 187 -29.54 0.77 -19.19
N PRO A 188 -30.22 0.85 -18.03
CA PRO A 188 -31.65 1.20 -18.02
C PRO A 188 -31.95 2.56 -18.68
N ARG A 189 -31.07 3.56 -18.49
CA ARG A 189 -31.21 4.88 -19.08
C ARG A 189 -30.86 4.90 -20.56
N TYR A 190 -29.93 4.09 -20.98
CA TYR A 190 -29.61 3.92 -22.40
C TYR A 190 -30.76 3.28 -23.16
N PHE A 191 -31.32 2.20 -22.63
CA PHE A 191 -32.46 1.52 -23.29
C PHE A 191 -33.77 2.32 -23.23
N SER A 192 -33.91 3.22 -22.26
CA SER A 192 -35.05 4.19 -22.25
C SER A 192 -34.84 5.37 -23.20
N GLY A 193 -33.71 5.47 -23.89
CA GLY A 193 -33.39 6.58 -24.78
C GLY A 193 -33.02 7.90 -24.08
N ALA A 194 -32.85 7.88 -22.74
CA ALA A 194 -32.51 9.07 -21.95
C ALA A 194 -31.07 9.52 -22.13
N ILE A 195 -30.16 8.60 -22.51
CA ILE A 195 -28.75 8.87 -22.79
C ILE A 195 -28.33 8.16 -24.07
N LYS A 196 -27.31 8.72 -24.76
CA LYS A 196 -26.76 8.15 -26.00
C LYS A 196 -25.55 7.23 -25.66
N LEU A 197 -25.12 6.42 -26.63
CA LEU A 197 -23.97 5.54 -26.46
C LEU A 197 -22.68 6.31 -26.08
N GLY A 198 -22.51 7.52 -26.67
CA GLY A 198 -21.35 8.37 -26.31
C GLY A 198 -21.38 8.79 -24.84
N ASP A 199 -22.54 9.06 -24.27
CA ASP A 199 -22.71 9.42 -22.86
C ASP A 199 -22.35 8.21 -21.96
N VAL A 200 -22.74 7.00 -22.35
CA VAL A 200 -22.39 5.75 -21.61
C VAL A 200 -20.89 5.54 -21.57
N ILE A 201 -20.20 5.73 -22.72
CA ILE A 201 -18.74 5.63 -22.80
C ILE A 201 -18.09 6.71 -21.95
N GLN A 202 -18.60 7.93 -21.98
CA GLN A 202 -18.08 9.04 -21.15
C GLN A 202 -18.28 8.77 -19.67
N ILE A 203 -19.43 8.24 -19.26
CA ILE A 203 -19.73 7.80 -17.89
C ILE A 203 -18.71 6.74 -17.44
N SER A 204 -18.46 5.72 -18.28
CA SER A 204 -17.50 4.65 -17.94
C SER A 204 -16.08 5.19 -17.76
N ASN A 205 -15.63 6.06 -18.66
CA ASN A 205 -14.30 6.69 -18.55
C ASN A 205 -14.20 7.59 -17.31
N ALA A 206 -15.22 8.41 -17.03
CA ALA A 206 -15.25 9.28 -15.87
C ALA A 206 -15.31 8.47 -14.56
N PHE A 207 -16.07 7.37 -14.54
CA PHE A 207 -16.13 6.45 -13.41
C PHE A 207 -14.76 5.85 -13.09
N GLY A 208 -14.05 5.36 -14.11
CA GLY A 208 -12.68 4.84 -13.94
C GLY A 208 -11.74 5.89 -13.36
N LYS A 209 -11.77 7.13 -13.85
CA LYS A 209 -10.94 8.22 -13.33
C LYS A 209 -11.26 8.60 -11.88
N VAL A 210 -12.54 8.61 -11.51
CA VAL A 210 -12.98 8.81 -10.12
C VAL A 210 -12.49 7.66 -9.23
N GLN A 211 -12.62 6.42 -9.70
CA GLN A 211 -12.12 5.25 -8.99
C GLN A 211 -10.61 5.31 -8.77
N ASP A 212 -9.83 5.57 -9.83
CA ASP A 212 -8.37 5.67 -9.74
C ASP A 212 -7.95 6.73 -8.72
N SER A 213 -8.63 7.90 -8.76
CA SER A 213 -8.33 8.99 -7.84
C SER A 213 -8.68 8.64 -6.38
N LEU A 214 -9.81 7.98 -6.13
CA LEU A 214 -10.20 7.53 -4.80
C LEU A 214 -9.27 6.42 -4.28
N SER A 215 -8.88 5.48 -5.15
CA SER A 215 -7.93 4.42 -4.79
C SER A 215 -6.56 4.99 -4.41
N TRP A 216 -6.10 6.05 -5.09
CA TRP A 216 -4.84 6.69 -4.76
C TRP A 216 -4.76 7.17 -3.29
N PHE A 217 -5.85 7.74 -2.75
CA PHE A 217 -5.87 8.18 -1.34
C PHE A 217 -5.69 7.02 -0.36
N ILE A 218 -6.23 5.86 -0.70
CA ILE A 218 -6.15 4.65 0.13
C ILE A 218 -4.74 4.05 0.06
N ASP A 219 -4.20 3.93 -1.15
CA ASP A 219 -2.87 3.35 -1.40
C ASP A 219 -1.76 4.23 -0.83
N SER A 220 -1.94 5.56 -0.86
CA SER A 220 -0.99 6.53 -0.33
C SER A 220 -0.94 6.57 1.19
N TYR A 221 -1.91 5.97 1.90
CA TYR A 221 -1.92 5.97 3.36
C TYR A 221 -0.70 5.27 3.97
N ALA A 222 -0.29 4.13 3.41
CA ALA A 222 0.91 3.41 3.85
C ALA A 222 2.19 4.23 3.62
N GLY A 223 2.28 4.92 2.48
CA GLY A 223 3.36 5.85 2.17
C GLY A 223 3.42 7.03 3.15
N LEU A 224 2.27 7.59 3.52
CA LEU A 224 2.15 8.69 4.48
C LEU A 224 2.60 8.27 5.89
N ALA A 225 2.25 7.05 6.30
CA ALA A 225 2.71 6.49 7.57
C ALA A 225 4.23 6.30 7.59
N SER A 226 4.81 5.80 6.49
CA SER A 226 6.26 5.63 6.33
C SER A 226 6.99 6.98 6.32
N TRP A 227 6.47 7.97 5.59
CA TRP A 227 7.01 9.32 5.54
C TRP A 227 7.00 10.00 6.91
N ARG A 228 5.89 9.85 7.65
CA ARG A 228 5.79 10.35 9.02
C ARG A 228 6.82 9.69 9.94
N ALA A 229 7.01 8.38 9.85
CA ALA A 229 8.01 7.66 10.63
C ALA A 229 9.45 8.12 10.33
N THR A 230 9.73 8.51 9.07
CA THR A 230 11.03 9.09 8.68
C THR A 230 11.21 10.50 9.26
N THR A 231 10.13 11.25 9.45
CA THR A 231 10.17 12.63 10.00
C THR A 231 10.34 12.63 11.53
N GLU A 232 9.84 11.60 12.22
CA GLU A 232 9.91 11.45 13.67
C GLU A 232 11.27 10.87 14.15
N ARG A 233 12.12 10.41 13.23
CA ARG A 233 13.49 9.95 13.49
C ARG A 233 14.50 11.08 13.42
#